data_20e43def5c660c2fd78c25721176ea8d
#
_entry.id   20e43def5c660c2fd78c25721176ea8d
#
_cell.length_a   1.000
_cell.length_b   1.000
_cell.length_c   1.000
_cell.angle_alpha   90.00
_cell.angle_beta   90.00
_cell.angle_gamma   90.00
#
_symmetry.space_group_name_H-M   'P 1'
#
loop_
_entity.id
_entity.type
_entity.pdbx_description
1 polymer ?
#
loop_
_entity_poly.entity_id
_entity_poly.type
_entity_poly.pdbx_seq_one_letter_code
_entity_poly.pdbx_strand_id
1 'polypeptide(L)'
;MRLGRFELHSLLDGFFGLDGGAMFGVVPKPVWERTNPADSRNRIRLAARPLLIVAGTERILVDTGIGDRWDDKAHDIYNIEKPETVESSLARAGFRPEDITRVVLTHLHFDHAGGTTRLGNAGHDPNSSAELGHVPHVVPRFPNARHYVQQKEWEAAVNPNRRSRASYRSDDFLPVQDAGLLELIDGPLELVPGLELLPTGGHTPGHQIVVITDNSEIRNQKPELRITEPAERSPDADHLIPGSLDPSIPVLAVFWGDLIPTSAHIATPYIMGYDLSPLVTMEQKEKLVQQAIAGKWLSFLEHDPEYACGVIEEENGKPFLRPLAV
;
A
#
# COMPACT_ATOMS: atom_id res chain seq x y z
N MET A 1 -0.80 18.16 2.00
CA MET A 1 -1.94 18.89 1.37
C MET A 1 -3.20 18.62 2.16
N ARG A 2 -4.25 19.48 2.00
CA ARG A 2 -5.55 19.26 2.68
C ARG A 2 -6.63 18.86 1.68
N LEU A 3 -7.43 17.87 2.05
CA LEU A 3 -8.53 17.35 1.26
C LEU A 3 -9.74 17.10 2.19
N GLY A 4 -10.71 18.02 2.16
CA GLY A 4 -11.80 18.01 3.14
C GLY A 4 -11.28 18.09 4.58
N ARG A 5 -11.64 17.09 5.39
CA ARG A 5 -11.18 16.97 6.78
C ARG A 5 -9.81 16.31 6.96
N PHE A 6 -9.25 15.78 5.89
CA PHE A 6 -7.99 15.04 5.91
C PHE A 6 -6.80 15.94 5.55
N GLU A 7 -5.68 15.71 6.22
CA GLU A 7 -4.39 16.25 5.83
C GLU A 7 -3.52 15.09 5.34
N LEU A 8 -2.96 15.19 4.13
CA LEU A 8 -2.27 14.12 3.43
C LEU A 8 -0.80 14.50 3.24
N HIS A 9 0.10 13.58 3.62
CA HIS A 9 1.54 13.72 3.46
C HIS A 9 2.07 12.49 2.72
N SER A 10 2.52 12.68 1.48
CA SER A 10 3.30 11.64 0.80
C SER A 10 4.69 11.60 1.44
N LEU A 11 5.05 10.46 1.99
CA LEU A 11 6.36 10.22 2.58
C LEU A 11 7.31 9.60 1.56
N LEU A 12 8.56 9.40 1.94
CA LEU A 12 9.53 8.66 1.17
C LEU A 12 10.34 7.77 2.12
N ASP A 13 10.39 6.48 1.83
CA ASP A 13 11.26 5.51 2.51
C ASP A 13 12.40 5.02 1.62
N GLY A 14 12.84 5.85 0.68
CA GLY A 14 13.94 5.58 -0.23
C GLY A 14 13.51 5.09 -1.60
N PHE A 15 14.50 4.56 -2.33
CA PHE A 15 14.33 4.03 -3.67
C PHE A 15 14.94 2.63 -3.76
N PHE A 16 14.47 1.85 -4.73
CA PHE A 16 14.98 0.52 -5.01
C PHE A 16 14.79 0.18 -6.48
N GLY A 17 15.36 -0.92 -6.91
CA GLY A 17 15.30 -1.39 -8.29
C GLY A 17 14.72 -2.78 -8.41
N LEU A 18 13.75 -2.97 -9.29
CA LEU A 18 13.24 -4.28 -9.70
C LEU A 18 13.45 -4.50 -11.19
N ASP A 19 13.49 -5.77 -11.61
CA ASP A 19 13.59 -6.12 -13.03
C ASP A 19 12.43 -5.50 -13.83
N GLY A 20 12.76 -4.69 -14.84
CA GLY A 20 11.77 -3.99 -15.64
C GLY A 20 10.86 -4.94 -16.43
N GLY A 21 11.37 -6.10 -16.84
CA GLY A 21 10.53 -7.10 -17.49
C GLY A 21 9.49 -7.70 -16.54
N ALA A 22 9.88 -7.93 -15.28
CA ALA A 22 8.93 -8.37 -14.26
C ALA A 22 7.91 -7.27 -13.89
N MET A 23 8.33 -6.01 -13.83
CA MET A 23 7.43 -4.90 -13.54
C MET A 23 6.42 -4.64 -14.66
N PHE A 24 6.79 -4.87 -15.92
CA PHE A 24 5.92 -4.61 -17.07
C PHE A 24 5.28 -5.86 -17.69
N GLY A 25 5.55 -7.04 -17.13
CA GLY A 25 4.91 -8.29 -17.54
C GLY A 25 5.02 -8.58 -19.03
N VAL A 26 3.90 -8.56 -19.74
CA VAL A 26 3.84 -8.88 -21.18
C VAL A 26 4.20 -7.69 -22.09
N VAL A 27 4.36 -6.48 -21.55
CA VAL A 27 4.72 -5.30 -22.34
C VAL A 27 6.18 -5.39 -22.78
N PRO A 28 6.50 -5.31 -24.09
CA PRO A 28 7.87 -5.45 -24.57
C PRO A 28 8.82 -4.36 -24.08
N LYS A 29 10.07 -4.72 -23.76
CA LYS A 29 11.09 -3.77 -23.28
C LYS A 29 11.22 -2.52 -24.16
N PRO A 30 11.28 -2.57 -25.51
CA PRO A 30 11.39 -1.35 -26.33
C PRO A 30 10.23 -0.38 -26.17
N VAL A 31 9.12 -0.80 -25.54
CA VAL A 31 7.95 0.04 -25.27
C VAL A 31 8.08 0.71 -23.90
N TRP A 32 8.27 -0.08 -22.83
CA TRP A 32 8.29 0.46 -21.46
C TRP A 32 9.61 1.19 -21.12
N GLU A 33 10.73 0.81 -21.73
CA GLU A 33 12.04 1.44 -21.46
C GLU A 33 12.09 2.93 -21.85
N ARG A 34 11.17 3.38 -22.70
CA ARG A 34 11.06 4.80 -23.10
C ARG A 34 10.66 5.72 -21.94
N THR A 35 9.88 5.21 -21.02
CA THR A 35 9.39 5.96 -19.86
C THR A 35 10.08 5.52 -18.56
N ASN A 36 10.56 4.29 -18.50
CA ASN A 36 11.19 3.70 -17.33
C ASN A 36 12.55 3.12 -17.72
N PRO A 37 13.59 3.95 -17.91
CA PRO A 37 14.91 3.47 -18.35
C PRO A 37 15.49 2.49 -17.32
N ALA A 38 15.96 1.33 -17.83
CA ALA A 38 16.56 0.31 -17.01
C ALA A 38 18.08 0.50 -16.89
N ASP A 39 18.65 0.06 -15.78
CA ASP A 39 20.10 -0.03 -15.59
C ASP A 39 20.70 -1.23 -16.37
N SER A 40 22.03 -1.42 -16.25
CA SER A 40 22.74 -2.52 -16.91
C SER A 40 22.29 -3.92 -16.46
N ARG A 41 21.58 -4.02 -15.33
CA ARG A 41 21.00 -5.27 -14.80
C ARG A 41 19.50 -5.39 -15.06
N ASN A 42 18.97 -4.58 -15.98
CA ASN A 42 17.55 -4.50 -16.34
C ASN A 42 16.61 -4.05 -15.20
N ARG A 43 17.14 -3.38 -14.16
CA ARG A 43 16.32 -2.85 -13.07
C ARG A 43 15.83 -1.46 -13.45
N ILE A 44 14.55 -1.19 -13.22
CA ILE A 44 13.97 0.15 -13.23
C ILE A 44 13.98 0.70 -11.81
N ARG A 45 14.12 2.01 -11.66
CA ARG A 45 14.10 2.69 -10.37
C ARG A 45 12.67 2.88 -9.90
N LEU A 46 12.41 2.50 -8.66
CA LEU A 46 11.12 2.62 -7.96
C LEU A 46 11.30 3.40 -6.67
N ALA A 47 10.28 4.14 -6.24
CA ALA A 47 10.22 4.74 -4.92
C ALA A 47 9.46 3.83 -3.95
N ALA A 48 9.65 4.02 -2.65
CA ALA A 48 8.74 3.55 -1.62
C ALA A 48 8.11 4.80 -0.97
N ARG A 49 6.82 5.04 -1.23
CA ARG A 49 6.09 6.28 -0.85
C ARG A 49 4.88 5.99 0.03
N PRO A 50 5.08 5.68 1.31
CA PRO A 50 3.96 5.59 2.25
C PRO A 50 3.15 6.88 2.28
N LEU A 51 1.85 6.78 2.57
CA LEU A 51 0.97 7.93 2.71
C LEU A 51 0.54 8.11 4.17
N LEU A 52 0.90 9.23 4.79
CA LEU A 52 0.35 9.60 6.09
C LEU A 52 -0.93 10.41 5.90
N ILE A 53 -2.01 9.96 6.55
CA ILE A 53 -3.33 10.58 6.56
C ILE A 53 -3.63 11.03 7.98
N VAL A 54 -3.78 12.35 8.20
CA VAL A 54 -4.18 12.92 9.47
C VAL A 54 -5.67 13.25 9.44
N ALA A 55 -6.44 12.67 10.36
CA ALA A 55 -7.88 12.82 10.46
C ALA A 55 -8.29 13.13 11.92
N GLY A 56 -8.26 14.37 12.30
CA GLY A 56 -8.48 14.79 13.70
C GLY A 56 -7.36 14.28 14.62
N THR A 57 -7.68 13.36 15.52
CA THR A 57 -6.70 12.72 16.42
C THR A 57 -6.06 11.47 15.81
N GLU A 58 -6.60 10.96 14.71
CA GLU A 58 -6.06 9.78 14.03
C GLU A 58 -4.88 10.14 13.13
N ARG A 59 -3.86 9.33 13.15
CA ARG A 59 -2.67 9.37 12.28
C ARG A 59 -2.52 8.00 11.66
N ILE A 60 -2.94 7.91 10.41
CA ILE A 60 -3.08 6.66 9.69
C ILE A 60 -1.97 6.62 8.65
N LEU A 61 -1.07 5.64 8.76
CA LEU A 61 -0.01 5.40 7.80
C LEU A 61 -0.44 4.28 6.86
N VAL A 62 -0.45 4.55 5.56
CA VAL A 62 -0.70 3.55 4.52
C VAL A 62 0.63 3.10 3.97
N ASP A 63 0.89 1.82 4.08
CA ASP A 63 2.17 1.14 3.85
C ASP A 63 3.34 1.74 4.63
N THR A 64 4.47 1.09 4.64
CA THR A 64 5.60 1.46 5.50
C THR A 64 6.93 1.52 4.75
N GLY A 65 6.92 1.21 3.46
CA GLY A 65 8.08 1.18 2.60
C GLY A 65 8.95 -0.06 2.77
N ILE A 66 10.18 0.03 2.24
CA ILE A 66 11.13 -1.09 2.19
C ILE A 66 11.85 -1.35 3.51
N GLY A 67 11.79 -0.40 4.46
CA GLY A 67 12.50 -0.51 5.73
C GLY A 67 14.03 -0.45 5.61
N ASP A 68 14.71 -0.82 6.70
CA ASP A 68 16.16 -0.66 6.87
C ASP A 68 16.91 -1.97 7.22
N ARG A 69 16.22 -3.12 7.23
CA ARG A 69 16.78 -4.42 7.60
C ARG A 69 17.19 -5.23 6.36
N TRP A 70 18.23 -4.76 5.67
CA TRP A 70 18.76 -5.36 4.45
C TRP A 70 20.23 -5.73 4.61
N ASP A 71 20.61 -6.91 4.11
CA ASP A 71 22.00 -7.32 3.99
C ASP A 71 22.65 -6.76 2.71
N ASP A 72 23.98 -6.87 2.62
CA ASP A 72 24.75 -6.38 1.47
C ASP A 72 24.30 -7.03 0.15
N LYS A 73 23.88 -8.30 0.19
CA LYS A 73 23.40 -9.03 -0.98
C LYS A 73 22.09 -8.43 -1.49
N ALA A 74 21.16 -8.13 -0.59
CA ALA A 74 19.88 -7.51 -0.96
C ALA A 74 20.10 -6.07 -1.46
N HIS A 75 21.00 -5.30 -0.84
CA HIS A 75 21.43 -4.00 -1.34
C HIS A 75 21.94 -4.09 -2.79
N ASP A 76 22.76 -5.08 -3.11
CA ASP A 76 23.25 -5.29 -4.49
C ASP A 76 22.14 -5.72 -5.44
N ILE A 77 21.24 -6.64 -5.03
CA ILE A 77 20.15 -7.13 -5.87
C ILE A 77 19.15 -6.01 -6.19
N TYR A 78 18.68 -5.30 -5.18
CA TYR A 78 17.61 -4.30 -5.29
C TYR A 78 18.10 -2.87 -5.48
N ASN A 79 19.41 -2.63 -5.53
CA ASN A 79 19.99 -1.28 -5.64
C ASN A 79 19.33 -0.29 -4.67
N ILE A 80 19.27 -0.65 -3.38
CA ILE A 80 18.55 0.13 -2.38
C ILE A 80 19.29 1.45 -2.11
N GLU A 81 18.58 2.56 -2.29
CA GLU A 81 19.03 3.92 -2.02
C GLU A 81 18.16 4.52 -0.89
N LYS A 82 18.79 4.90 0.22
CA LYS A 82 18.06 5.43 1.40
C LYS A 82 18.44 6.89 1.69
N PRO A 83 18.14 7.85 0.79
CA PRO A 83 18.32 9.28 1.09
C PRO A 83 17.41 9.74 2.21
N GLU A 84 16.28 9.09 2.37
CA GLU A 84 15.29 9.27 3.44
C GLU A 84 14.80 7.92 3.95
N THR A 85 14.24 7.94 5.16
CA THR A 85 13.55 6.81 5.78
C THR A 85 12.12 7.23 6.13
N VAL A 86 11.24 6.27 6.35
CA VAL A 86 9.87 6.58 6.82
C VAL A 86 9.90 7.44 8.10
N GLU A 87 10.85 7.19 9.00
CA GLU A 87 11.01 7.96 10.24
C GLU A 87 11.45 9.40 9.97
N SER A 88 12.45 9.62 9.07
CA SER A 88 12.89 10.98 8.73
C SER A 88 11.80 11.76 7.99
N SER A 89 11.03 11.08 7.14
CA SER A 89 9.88 11.67 6.43
C SER A 89 8.75 12.02 7.40
N LEU A 90 8.45 11.15 8.38
CA LEU A 90 7.50 11.44 9.46
C LEU A 90 7.95 12.66 10.28
N ALA A 91 9.24 12.71 10.67
CA ALA A 91 9.80 13.83 11.43
C ALA A 91 9.66 15.16 10.67
N ARG A 92 9.87 15.16 9.35
CA ARG A 92 9.66 16.35 8.50
C ARG A 92 8.19 16.77 8.46
N ALA A 93 7.26 15.83 8.54
CA ALA A 93 5.83 16.10 8.67
C ALA A 93 5.40 16.49 10.10
N GLY A 94 6.33 16.48 11.07
CA GLY A 94 6.08 16.85 12.47
C GLY A 94 5.60 15.69 13.35
N PHE A 95 5.81 14.44 12.93
CA PHE A 95 5.38 13.25 13.64
C PHE A 95 6.53 12.29 13.91
N ARG A 96 6.33 11.39 14.86
CA ARG A 96 7.22 10.28 15.19
C ARG A 96 6.50 8.94 15.01
N PRO A 97 7.19 7.81 14.91
CA PRO A 97 6.55 6.50 14.84
C PRO A 97 5.55 6.23 15.97
N GLU A 98 5.83 6.71 17.18
CA GLU A 98 4.95 6.55 18.34
C GLU A 98 3.64 7.36 18.25
N ASP A 99 3.59 8.37 17.36
CA ASP A 99 2.40 9.20 17.14
C ASP A 99 1.41 8.53 16.19
N ILE A 100 1.82 7.50 15.44
CA ILE A 100 0.96 6.76 14.52
C ILE A 100 -0.04 5.92 15.31
N THR A 101 -1.32 6.08 14.98
CA THR A 101 -2.42 5.37 15.67
C THR A 101 -2.90 4.14 14.91
N ARG A 102 -2.74 4.14 13.59
CA ARG A 102 -3.11 3.04 12.70
C ARG A 102 -2.10 2.90 11.56
N VAL A 103 -1.81 1.66 11.21
CA VAL A 103 -1.09 1.31 9.97
C VAL A 103 -2.03 0.49 9.11
N VAL A 104 -2.16 0.83 7.85
CA VAL A 104 -2.89 0.06 6.85
C VAL A 104 -1.87 -0.50 5.87
N LEU A 105 -1.80 -1.81 5.72
CA LEU A 105 -0.94 -2.43 4.72
C LEU A 105 -1.80 -2.81 3.52
N THR A 106 -1.46 -2.28 2.34
CA THR A 106 -2.14 -2.66 1.11
C THR A 106 -1.97 -4.14 0.83
N HIS A 107 -0.77 -4.65 1.12
CA HIS A 107 -0.41 -6.05 1.15
C HIS A 107 0.93 -6.23 1.90
N LEU A 108 1.44 -7.47 1.99
CA LEU A 108 2.58 -7.78 2.86
C LEU A 108 3.89 -8.05 2.11
N HIS A 109 4.05 -7.60 0.87
CA HIS A 109 5.34 -7.65 0.19
C HIS A 109 6.35 -6.74 0.88
N PHE A 110 7.64 -7.03 0.73
CA PHE A 110 8.74 -6.41 1.47
C PHE A 110 8.86 -4.89 1.24
N ASP A 111 8.44 -4.40 0.09
CA ASP A 111 8.51 -3.00 -0.32
C ASP A 111 7.34 -2.15 0.20
N HIS A 112 6.32 -2.80 0.76
CA HIS A 112 5.18 -2.20 1.46
C HIS A 112 5.24 -2.40 2.97
N ALA A 113 5.62 -3.60 3.42
CA ALA A 113 5.63 -3.97 4.84
C ALA A 113 7.03 -3.90 5.48
N GLY A 114 8.11 -3.68 4.72
CA GLY A 114 9.48 -3.76 5.22
C GLY A 114 9.80 -2.77 6.34
N GLY A 115 9.17 -1.61 6.33
CA GLY A 115 9.30 -0.60 7.38
C GLY A 115 8.40 -0.81 8.60
N THR A 116 7.55 -1.83 8.61
CA THR A 116 6.61 -2.12 9.73
C THR A 116 7.35 -2.45 11.01
N THR A 117 8.54 -3.04 10.89
CA THR A 117 9.38 -3.44 11.99
C THR A 117 10.79 -2.83 11.91
N ARG A 118 11.49 -2.83 13.03
CA ARG A 118 12.87 -2.36 13.14
C ARG A 118 13.68 -3.24 14.10
N LEU A 119 14.99 -3.10 14.09
CA LEU A 119 15.81 -3.68 15.15
C LEU A 119 15.48 -2.96 16.47
N GLY A 120 15.17 -3.75 17.49
CA GLY A 120 15.03 -3.25 18.84
C GLY A 120 16.37 -2.76 19.35
N ASN A 121 16.36 -1.70 20.18
CA ASN A 121 17.55 -1.34 20.93
C ASN A 121 17.91 -2.54 21.79
N ALA A 122 19.17 -2.98 21.73
CA ALA A 122 19.71 -3.93 22.69
C ALA A 122 19.67 -3.26 24.08
N GLY A 123 18.48 -3.31 24.71
CA GLY A 123 18.31 -2.88 26.08
C GLY A 123 19.21 -3.76 26.91
N HIS A 124 20.12 -3.15 27.64
CA HIS A 124 20.83 -3.81 28.72
C HIS A 124 19.76 -4.17 29.77
N ASP A 125 19.19 -5.37 29.67
CA ASP A 125 18.42 -5.94 30.77
C ASP A 125 19.44 -6.40 31.83
N PRO A 126 19.57 -5.65 32.94
CA PRO A 126 20.56 -5.98 33.96
C PRO A 126 20.28 -7.31 34.67
N ASN A 127 19.12 -7.97 34.38
CA ASN A 127 18.73 -9.26 34.93
C ASN A 127 18.83 -10.42 33.91
N SER A 128 19.21 -10.15 32.67
CA SER A 128 19.43 -11.19 31.68
C SER A 128 20.78 -11.87 31.90
N SER A 129 20.77 -13.02 32.53
CA SER A 129 21.96 -13.90 32.73
C SER A 129 22.33 -14.71 31.46
N ALA A 130 22.00 -14.23 30.26
CA ALA A 130 22.24 -14.94 29.03
C ALA A 130 23.48 -14.38 28.30
N GLU A 131 24.60 -14.98 28.45
CA GLU A 131 25.76 -15.00 27.55
C GLU A 131 25.46 -15.71 26.21
N LEU A 132 24.21 -15.64 25.69
CA LEU A 132 23.86 -16.18 24.39
C LEU A 132 23.86 -15.04 23.38
N GLY A 133 24.69 -15.22 22.34
CA GLY A 133 24.97 -14.24 21.29
C GLY A 133 23.75 -13.41 20.90
N HIS A 134 23.94 -12.10 20.80
CA HIS A 134 22.92 -11.12 20.46
C HIS A 134 22.25 -11.51 19.13
N VAL A 135 21.11 -12.20 19.19
CA VAL A 135 20.20 -12.29 18.06
C VAL A 135 19.51 -10.93 18.02
N PRO A 136 19.61 -10.18 16.91
CA PRO A 136 18.91 -8.91 16.80
C PRO A 136 17.42 -9.13 17.05
N HIS A 137 16.88 -8.52 18.10
CA HIS A 137 15.45 -8.60 18.40
C HIS A 137 14.71 -7.64 17.49
N VAL A 138 13.78 -8.16 16.68
CA VAL A 138 12.93 -7.37 15.78
C VAL A 138 11.66 -6.99 16.52
N VAL A 139 11.32 -5.70 16.47
CA VAL A 139 10.16 -5.13 17.15
C VAL A 139 9.31 -4.29 16.19
N PRO A 140 8.01 -4.11 16.48
CA PRO A 140 7.19 -3.17 15.74
C PRO A 140 7.79 -1.76 15.75
N ARG A 141 7.82 -1.11 14.59
CA ARG A 141 8.27 0.29 14.47
C ARG A 141 7.23 1.27 14.99
N PHE A 142 5.96 0.93 14.86
CA PHE A 142 4.80 1.74 15.26
C PHE A 142 4.09 1.10 16.46
N PRO A 143 4.67 1.24 17.67
CA PRO A 143 4.25 0.44 18.83
C PRO A 143 2.86 0.79 19.37
N ASN A 144 2.33 1.97 19.02
CA ASN A 144 1.01 2.44 19.44
C ASN A 144 -0.07 2.24 18.36
N ALA A 145 0.31 1.72 17.19
CA ALA A 145 -0.60 1.56 16.07
C ALA A 145 -1.23 0.16 16.00
N ARG A 146 -2.53 0.10 15.67
CA ARG A 146 -3.14 -1.12 15.14
C ARG A 146 -2.79 -1.25 13.66
N HIS A 147 -2.43 -2.46 13.22
CA HIS A 147 -2.02 -2.76 11.85
C HIS A 147 -3.11 -3.56 11.15
N TYR A 148 -3.71 -2.97 10.13
CA TYR A 148 -4.86 -3.52 9.41
C TYR A 148 -4.40 -4.23 8.15
N VAL A 149 -4.74 -5.52 8.03
CA VAL A 149 -4.37 -6.40 6.91
C VAL A 149 -5.60 -7.23 6.54
N GLN A 150 -5.83 -7.45 5.25
CA GLN A 150 -6.87 -8.39 4.82
C GLN A 150 -6.52 -9.82 5.25
N GLN A 151 -7.52 -10.57 5.73
CA GLN A 151 -7.37 -11.97 6.15
C GLN A 151 -6.72 -12.82 5.05
N LYS A 152 -7.15 -12.66 3.78
CA LYS A 152 -6.59 -13.39 2.64
C LYS A 152 -5.12 -13.04 2.37
N GLU A 153 -4.71 -11.81 2.67
CA GLU A 153 -3.32 -11.40 2.55
C GLU A 153 -2.46 -12.05 3.63
N TRP A 154 -2.94 -12.02 4.85
CA TRP A 154 -2.28 -12.69 5.96
C TRP A 154 -2.07 -14.19 5.68
N GLU A 155 -3.11 -14.89 5.23
CA GLU A 155 -3.05 -16.32 4.89
C GLU A 155 -2.01 -16.59 3.79
N ALA A 156 -1.95 -15.73 2.77
CA ALA A 156 -0.97 -15.83 1.70
C ALA A 156 0.46 -15.55 2.19
N ALA A 157 0.65 -14.60 3.10
CA ALA A 157 1.96 -14.21 3.61
C ALA A 157 2.56 -15.24 4.58
N VAL A 158 1.76 -15.83 5.46
CA VAL A 158 2.24 -16.85 6.41
C VAL A 158 2.43 -18.22 5.76
N ASN A 159 1.79 -18.48 4.63
CA ASN A 159 1.93 -19.71 3.85
C ASN A 159 2.11 -19.43 2.34
N PRO A 160 3.18 -18.73 1.96
CA PRO A 160 3.36 -18.26 0.59
C PRO A 160 3.57 -19.42 -0.37
N ASN A 161 2.95 -19.29 -1.56
CA ASN A 161 3.21 -20.22 -2.65
C ASN A 161 4.66 -20.07 -3.18
N ARG A 162 5.10 -21.01 -4.03
CA ARG A 162 6.49 -21.02 -4.53
C ARG A 162 6.85 -19.78 -5.36
N ARG A 163 5.88 -19.15 -6.01
CA ARG A 163 6.09 -17.97 -6.86
C ARG A 163 6.28 -16.70 -6.02
N SER A 164 5.43 -16.49 -4.99
CA SER A 164 5.42 -15.27 -4.20
C SER A 164 6.30 -15.29 -2.95
N ARG A 165 6.89 -16.46 -2.60
CA ARG A 165 7.67 -16.62 -1.37
C ARG A 165 8.77 -15.58 -1.19
N ALA A 166 9.45 -15.18 -2.27
CA ALA A 166 10.56 -14.23 -2.21
C ALA A 166 10.13 -12.81 -1.88
N SER A 167 8.85 -12.49 -2.08
CA SER A 167 8.28 -11.17 -1.81
C SER A 167 7.86 -11.00 -0.34
N TYR A 168 7.65 -12.11 0.41
CA TYR A 168 7.24 -12.06 1.80
C TYR A 168 8.42 -12.31 2.74
N ARG A 169 8.62 -11.40 3.69
CA ARG A 169 9.63 -11.52 4.75
C ARG A 169 8.90 -11.59 6.09
N SER A 170 8.91 -12.75 6.73
CA SER A 170 8.18 -12.99 7.98
C SER A 170 8.53 -12.00 9.11
N ASP A 171 9.77 -11.54 9.16
CA ASP A 171 10.23 -10.54 10.14
C ASP A 171 9.59 -9.16 9.94
N ASP A 172 8.95 -8.89 8.80
CA ASP A 172 8.29 -7.62 8.54
C ASP A 172 6.89 -7.56 9.19
N PHE A 173 6.26 -8.71 9.48
CA PHE A 173 4.88 -8.75 9.98
C PHE A 173 4.63 -9.66 11.20
N LEU A 174 5.39 -10.76 11.41
CA LEU A 174 5.18 -11.62 12.57
C LEU A 174 5.40 -10.88 13.90
N PRO A 175 6.43 -10.02 14.08
CA PRO A 175 6.59 -9.29 15.34
C PRO A 175 5.40 -8.37 15.68
N VAL A 176 4.65 -7.91 14.68
CA VAL A 176 3.42 -7.12 14.88
C VAL A 176 2.30 -8.01 15.45
N GLN A 177 2.17 -9.24 14.94
CA GLN A 177 1.23 -10.22 15.47
C GLN A 177 1.62 -10.59 16.91
N ASP A 178 2.88 -10.90 17.15
CA ASP A 178 3.39 -11.30 18.47
C ASP A 178 3.18 -10.20 19.52
N ALA A 179 3.25 -8.95 19.12
CA ALA A 179 2.96 -7.79 19.96
C ALA A 179 1.45 -7.55 20.17
N GLY A 180 0.56 -8.31 19.53
CA GLY A 180 -0.89 -8.15 19.60
C GLY A 180 -1.41 -6.86 18.93
N LEU A 181 -0.67 -6.33 17.97
CA LEU A 181 -0.99 -5.09 17.24
C LEU A 181 -1.66 -5.34 15.87
N LEU A 182 -1.74 -6.60 15.43
CA LEU A 182 -2.34 -6.98 14.16
C LEU A 182 -3.87 -7.01 14.27
N GLU A 183 -4.54 -6.48 13.25
CA GLU A 183 -5.99 -6.51 13.07
C GLU A 183 -6.30 -7.09 11.69
N LEU A 184 -6.87 -8.28 11.64
CA LEU A 184 -7.27 -8.94 10.40
C LEU A 184 -8.69 -8.54 10.04
N ILE A 185 -8.87 -8.09 8.80
CA ILE A 185 -10.16 -7.68 8.24
C ILE A 185 -10.56 -8.58 7.07
N ASP A 186 -11.83 -8.79 6.88
CA ASP A 186 -12.37 -9.59 5.77
C ASP A 186 -13.36 -8.76 4.95
N GLY A 187 -12.89 -8.26 3.81
CA GLY A 187 -13.67 -7.42 2.93
C GLY A 187 -13.49 -5.91 3.16
N PRO A 188 -14.41 -5.09 2.61
CA PRO A 188 -14.36 -3.63 2.73
C PRO A 188 -14.54 -3.17 4.18
N LEU A 189 -13.83 -2.10 4.57
CA LEU A 189 -13.93 -1.50 5.89
C LEU A 189 -13.86 0.02 5.81
N GLU A 190 -14.85 0.73 6.35
CA GLU A 190 -14.70 2.14 6.68
C GLU A 190 -13.89 2.26 7.98
N LEU A 191 -12.60 2.57 7.85
CA LEU A 191 -11.64 2.61 8.96
C LEU A 191 -11.90 3.79 9.91
N VAL A 192 -12.20 4.95 9.33
CA VAL A 192 -12.72 6.15 9.96
C VAL A 192 -13.67 6.82 8.98
N PRO A 193 -14.65 7.65 9.44
CA PRO A 193 -15.61 8.26 8.53
C PRO A 193 -14.94 8.91 7.31
N GLY A 194 -15.27 8.45 6.10
CA GLY A 194 -14.73 8.94 4.85
C GLY A 194 -13.36 8.36 4.46
N LEU A 195 -12.88 7.31 5.13
CA LEU A 195 -11.68 6.58 4.72
C LEU A 195 -11.99 5.09 4.67
N GLU A 196 -11.99 4.54 3.48
CA GLU A 196 -12.38 3.17 3.19
C GLU A 196 -11.21 2.33 2.71
N LEU A 197 -11.13 1.08 3.18
CA LEU A 197 -10.23 0.04 2.72
C LEU A 197 -11.01 -0.86 1.77
N LEU A 198 -10.59 -0.96 0.52
CA LEU A 198 -11.29 -1.75 -0.51
C LEU A 198 -10.39 -2.85 -1.07
N PRO A 199 -10.74 -4.12 -0.84
CA PRO A 199 -10.04 -5.24 -1.46
C PRO A 199 -10.16 -5.18 -2.99
N THR A 200 -9.04 -5.35 -3.67
CA THR A 200 -8.98 -5.48 -5.13
C THR A 200 -8.55 -6.87 -5.56
N GLY A 201 -7.75 -7.54 -4.73
CA GLY A 201 -7.12 -8.79 -5.14
C GLY A 201 -6.20 -8.58 -6.36
N GLY A 202 -6.00 -9.62 -7.14
CA GLY A 202 -5.23 -9.55 -8.39
C GLY A 202 -3.73 -9.64 -8.18
N HIS A 203 -3.11 -8.59 -7.66
CA HIS A 203 -1.68 -8.57 -7.32
C HIS A 203 -1.35 -9.64 -6.27
N THR A 204 -1.98 -9.56 -5.12
CA THR A 204 -2.04 -10.64 -4.13
C THR A 204 -3.50 -10.99 -3.82
N PRO A 205 -3.79 -12.13 -3.16
CA PRO A 205 -5.17 -12.50 -2.83
C PRO A 205 -5.90 -11.50 -1.93
N GLY A 206 -5.15 -10.79 -1.10
CA GLY A 206 -5.68 -9.82 -0.15
C GLY A 206 -5.23 -8.38 -0.40
N HIS A 207 -4.72 -8.07 -1.60
CA HIS A 207 -4.37 -6.68 -1.94
C HIS A 207 -5.60 -5.77 -1.79
N GLN A 208 -5.39 -4.57 -1.21
CA GLN A 208 -6.40 -3.54 -1.01
C GLN A 208 -5.88 -2.15 -1.37
N ILE A 209 -6.79 -1.27 -1.75
CA ILE A 209 -6.54 0.17 -1.94
C ILE A 209 -7.16 0.96 -0.80
N VAL A 210 -6.70 2.20 -0.60
CA VAL A 210 -7.29 3.12 0.37
C VAL A 210 -7.96 4.25 -0.37
N VAL A 211 -9.25 4.48 -0.05
CA VAL A 211 -10.09 5.49 -0.70
C VAL A 211 -10.52 6.54 0.30
N ILE A 212 -10.38 7.81 -0.07
CA ILE A 212 -10.84 8.95 0.72
C ILE A 212 -12.09 9.52 0.05
N THR A 213 -13.19 9.61 0.81
CA THR A 213 -14.50 10.10 0.34
C THR A 213 -14.91 11.36 1.08
N ASP A 214 -15.78 12.17 0.46
CA ASP A 214 -16.41 13.30 1.15
C ASP A 214 -17.75 12.88 1.76
N ASN A 215 -17.71 12.52 3.03
CA ASN A 215 -18.90 12.22 3.82
C ASN A 215 -19.49 13.45 4.52
N SER A 216 -19.16 14.67 4.11
CA SER A 216 -19.57 15.89 4.79
C SER A 216 -21.10 16.09 4.80
N GLU A 217 -21.83 15.59 3.79
CA GLU A 217 -23.28 15.73 3.68
C GLU A 217 -24.07 14.67 4.45
N ILE A 218 -23.51 13.49 4.72
CA ILE A 218 -24.19 12.38 5.39
C ILE A 218 -24.38 12.65 6.91
N ARG A 219 -23.61 13.55 7.49
CA ARG A 219 -23.72 13.91 8.93
C ARG A 219 -25.01 14.59 9.32
N ASN A 220 -25.79 15.13 8.38
CA ASN A 220 -27.08 15.78 8.65
C ASN A 220 -28.27 14.81 8.65
N GLN A 221 -28.09 13.56 8.25
CA GLN A 221 -29.09 12.52 8.41
C GLN A 221 -28.68 11.65 9.60
N LYS A 222 -29.49 11.66 10.68
CA LYS A 222 -29.30 10.76 11.82
C LYS A 222 -29.11 9.34 11.34
N PRO A 223 -28.08 8.58 11.82
CA PRO A 223 -27.96 7.18 11.48
C PRO A 223 -29.12 6.42 12.16
N GLU A 224 -30.16 6.14 11.44
CA GLU A 224 -30.97 4.97 11.76
C GLU A 224 -30.11 3.75 11.40
N LEU A 225 -29.66 3.05 12.42
CA LEU A 225 -28.96 1.78 12.31
C LEU A 225 -29.89 0.81 11.56
N ARG A 226 -29.79 0.74 10.25
CA ARG A 226 -30.34 -0.39 9.50
C ARG A 226 -29.38 -1.54 9.58
N ILE A 227 -29.57 -2.38 10.60
CA ILE A 227 -29.10 -3.75 10.57
C ILE A 227 -29.92 -4.43 9.47
N THR A 228 -29.39 -4.47 8.25
CA THR A 228 -29.91 -5.38 7.25
C THR A 228 -29.40 -6.77 7.59
N GLU A 229 -30.33 -7.68 7.91
CA GLU A 229 -30.01 -9.09 8.03
C GLU A 229 -29.30 -9.57 6.75
N PRO A 230 -28.33 -10.51 6.87
CA PRO A 230 -27.60 -11.00 5.71
C PRO A 230 -28.60 -11.68 4.76
N ALA A 231 -28.73 -11.12 3.56
CA ALA A 231 -29.46 -11.76 2.48
C ALA A 231 -28.87 -13.17 2.23
N GLU A 232 -29.73 -14.18 2.11
CA GLU A 232 -29.35 -15.55 1.78
C GLU A 232 -28.44 -15.56 0.54
N ARG A 233 -27.24 -16.11 0.68
CA ARG A 233 -26.26 -16.18 -0.40
C ARG A 233 -26.78 -17.03 -1.54
N SER A 234 -26.93 -16.44 -2.71
CA SER A 234 -27.13 -17.17 -3.97
C SER A 234 -25.85 -17.94 -4.32
N PRO A 235 -25.94 -19.18 -4.84
CA PRO A 235 -24.78 -19.98 -5.23
C PRO A 235 -23.88 -19.41 -6.34
N ASP A 236 -24.36 -18.38 -7.06
CA ASP A 236 -23.64 -17.73 -8.17
C ASP A 236 -22.87 -16.47 -7.73
N ALA A 237 -22.72 -16.21 -6.42
CA ALA A 237 -22.13 -14.98 -5.88
C ALA A 237 -20.58 -14.97 -5.87
N ASP A 238 -19.91 -15.99 -6.37
CA ASP A 238 -18.43 -16.07 -6.37
C ASP A 238 -17.73 -15.09 -7.34
N HIS A 239 -18.49 -14.31 -8.11
CA HIS A 239 -17.96 -13.27 -9.01
C HIS A 239 -18.41 -11.86 -8.67
N LEU A 240 -19.10 -11.64 -7.57
CA LEU A 240 -19.40 -10.29 -7.11
C LEU A 240 -18.16 -9.68 -6.45
N ILE A 241 -17.62 -8.66 -7.11
CA ILE A 241 -16.54 -7.81 -6.60
C ILE A 241 -17.00 -7.26 -5.24
N PRO A 242 -16.35 -7.63 -4.11
CA PRO A 242 -16.69 -7.05 -2.81
C PRO A 242 -16.34 -5.58 -2.81
N GLY A 243 -17.31 -4.69 -2.56
CA GLY A 243 -17.09 -3.27 -2.37
C GLY A 243 -17.17 -2.44 -3.65
N SER A 244 -18.38 -2.28 -4.22
CA SER A 244 -18.63 -1.14 -5.09
C SER A 244 -18.71 0.10 -4.20
N LEU A 245 -17.89 1.12 -4.51
CA LEU A 245 -18.05 2.47 -3.94
C LEU A 245 -19.51 2.91 -4.19
N ASP A 246 -20.14 3.47 -3.17
CA ASP A 246 -21.46 4.09 -3.35
C ASP A 246 -21.30 5.26 -4.33
N PRO A 247 -21.91 5.21 -5.53
CA PRO A 247 -21.73 6.23 -6.54
C PRO A 247 -22.30 7.60 -6.13
N SER A 248 -23.08 7.66 -5.06
CA SER A 248 -23.63 8.91 -4.51
C SER A 248 -22.62 9.66 -3.62
N ILE A 249 -21.52 9.00 -3.19
CA ILE A 249 -20.51 9.60 -2.33
C ILE A 249 -19.30 9.98 -3.19
N PRO A 250 -18.93 11.29 -3.28
CA PRO A 250 -17.78 11.70 -4.07
C PRO A 250 -16.48 11.12 -3.49
N VAL A 251 -15.71 10.41 -4.30
CA VAL A 251 -14.33 10.03 -3.98
C VAL A 251 -13.44 11.22 -4.24
N LEU A 252 -12.60 11.55 -3.25
CA LEU A 252 -11.66 12.66 -3.32
C LEU A 252 -10.26 12.21 -3.68
N ALA A 253 -9.82 11.06 -3.12
CA ALA A 253 -8.48 10.54 -3.37
C ALA A 253 -8.44 9.01 -3.24
N VAL A 254 -7.40 8.43 -3.85
CA VAL A 254 -7.10 7.00 -3.77
C VAL A 254 -5.60 6.78 -3.65
N PHE A 255 -5.20 5.85 -2.77
CA PHE A 255 -3.87 5.27 -2.74
C PHE A 255 -3.96 3.89 -3.37
N TRP A 256 -3.25 3.72 -4.50
CA TRP A 256 -3.46 2.58 -5.39
C TRP A 256 -2.72 1.31 -4.96
N GLY A 257 -1.64 1.43 -4.15
CA GLY A 257 -0.73 0.31 -3.93
C GLY A 257 -0.29 -0.30 -5.27
N ASP A 258 -0.18 -1.61 -5.31
CA ASP A 258 0.29 -2.35 -6.49
C ASP A 258 -0.78 -2.68 -7.54
N LEU A 259 -1.99 -2.14 -7.38
CA LEU A 259 -2.94 -2.11 -8.49
C LEU A 259 -2.46 -1.16 -9.61
N ILE A 260 -1.87 -0.02 -9.23
CA ILE A 260 -1.23 0.96 -10.13
C ILE A 260 0.04 1.47 -9.44
N PRO A 261 1.18 0.75 -9.52
CA PRO A 261 2.38 1.10 -8.78
C PRO A 261 3.04 2.40 -9.25
N THR A 262 3.02 2.70 -10.55
CA THR A 262 3.60 3.93 -11.13
C THR A 262 2.68 4.53 -12.20
N SER A 263 2.97 5.77 -12.60
CA SER A 263 2.27 6.45 -13.70
C SER A 263 2.31 5.68 -15.02
N ALA A 264 3.36 4.92 -15.26
CA ALA A 264 3.49 4.07 -16.45
C ALA A 264 2.54 2.85 -16.43
N HIS A 265 2.02 2.48 -15.25
CA HIS A 265 1.12 1.34 -15.08
C HIS A 265 -0.37 1.70 -15.12
N ILE A 266 -0.73 2.94 -15.45
CA ILE A 266 -2.15 3.37 -15.47
C ILE A 266 -2.94 2.64 -16.56
N ALA A 267 -2.36 2.47 -17.76
CA ALA A 267 -3.04 1.79 -18.86
C ALA A 267 -3.31 0.31 -18.53
N THR A 268 -4.49 -0.19 -18.85
CA THR A 268 -4.99 -1.52 -18.47
C THR A 268 -4.01 -2.66 -18.78
N PRO A 269 -3.34 -2.76 -19.96
CA PRO A 269 -2.42 -3.86 -20.24
C PRO A 269 -1.08 -3.82 -19.49
N TYR A 270 -0.78 -2.70 -18.82
CA TYR A 270 0.47 -2.51 -18.08
C TYR A 270 0.33 -3.07 -16.67
N ILE A 271 0.38 -4.38 -16.56
CA ILE A 271 0.32 -5.14 -15.32
C ILE A 271 1.67 -5.81 -15.05
N MET A 272 1.88 -6.22 -13.82
CA MET A 272 3.15 -6.81 -13.42
C MET A 272 3.18 -8.32 -13.63
N GLY A 273 4.36 -8.85 -13.93
CA GLY A 273 4.62 -10.28 -13.84
C GLY A 273 4.51 -10.81 -12.41
N TYR A 274 4.50 -9.94 -11.41
CA TYR A 274 4.27 -10.28 -10.00
C TYR A 274 2.81 -10.56 -9.66
N ASP A 275 1.86 -10.09 -10.48
CA ASP A 275 0.44 -10.31 -10.25
C ASP A 275 0.10 -11.81 -10.23
N LEU A 276 -0.54 -12.26 -9.14
CA LEU A 276 -0.93 -13.66 -9.01
C LEU A 276 -2.17 -13.99 -9.85
N SER A 277 -3.05 -13.00 -10.04
CA SER A 277 -4.26 -13.10 -10.86
C SER A 277 -4.34 -11.90 -11.83
N PRO A 278 -3.50 -11.90 -12.89
CA PRO A 278 -3.33 -10.73 -13.74
C PRO A 278 -4.63 -10.26 -14.43
N LEU A 279 -5.54 -11.16 -14.75
CA LEU A 279 -6.83 -10.80 -15.35
C LEU A 279 -7.72 -10.06 -14.33
N VAL A 280 -7.66 -10.43 -13.04
CA VAL A 280 -8.38 -9.72 -11.96
C VAL A 280 -7.78 -8.33 -11.80
N THR A 281 -6.44 -8.20 -11.78
CA THR A 281 -5.77 -6.89 -11.75
C THR A 281 -6.23 -6.00 -12.89
N MET A 282 -6.29 -6.52 -14.12
CA MET A 282 -6.73 -5.76 -15.30
C MET A 282 -8.19 -5.29 -15.16
N GLU A 283 -9.10 -6.17 -14.75
CA GLU A 283 -10.52 -5.86 -14.59
C GLU A 283 -10.73 -4.76 -13.52
N GLN A 284 -10.09 -4.90 -12.35
CA GLN A 284 -10.17 -3.92 -11.28
C GLN A 284 -9.59 -2.57 -11.71
N LYS A 285 -8.44 -2.58 -12.36
CA LYS A 285 -7.79 -1.38 -12.87
C LYS A 285 -8.67 -0.67 -13.89
N GLU A 286 -9.19 -1.35 -14.90
CA GLU A 286 -10.04 -0.75 -15.94
C GLU A 286 -11.24 -0.05 -15.32
N LYS A 287 -11.96 -0.74 -14.43
CA LYS A 287 -13.11 -0.19 -13.74
C LYS A 287 -12.76 1.04 -12.91
N LEU A 288 -11.74 0.95 -12.06
CA LEU A 288 -11.40 2.00 -11.11
C LEU A 288 -10.73 3.21 -11.78
N VAL A 289 -9.93 3.01 -12.83
CA VAL A 289 -9.34 4.10 -13.62
C VAL A 289 -10.42 4.93 -14.31
N GLN A 290 -11.45 4.29 -14.90
CA GLN A 290 -12.55 5.02 -15.50
C GLN A 290 -13.35 5.85 -14.46
N GLN A 291 -13.54 5.32 -13.27
CA GLN A 291 -14.14 6.06 -12.17
C GLN A 291 -13.27 7.22 -11.70
N ALA A 292 -11.96 7.00 -11.61
CA ALA A 292 -10.99 8.02 -11.20
C ALA A 292 -10.94 9.20 -12.21
N ILE A 293 -10.99 8.89 -13.51
CA ILE A 293 -11.06 9.91 -14.57
C ILE A 293 -12.36 10.71 -14.44
N ALA A 294 -13.50 10.03 -14.37
CA ALA A 294 -14.81 10.68 -14.27
C ALA A 294 -14.95 11.53 -13.01
N GLY A 295 -14.46 11.02 -11.87
CA GLY A 295 -14.51 11.69 -10.57
C GLY A 295 -13.33 12.65 -10.31
N LYS A 296 -12.34 12.71 -11.19
CA LYS A 296 -11.10 13.49 -11.02
C LYS A 296 -10.41 13.21 -9.68
N TRP A 297 -10.30 11.93 -9.33
CA TRP A 297 -9.69 11.52 -8.06
C TRP A 297 -8.24 11.90 -7.98
N LEU A 298 -7.80 12.40 -6.84
CA LEU A 298 -6.39 12.54 -6.53
C LEU A 298 -5.78 11.16 -6.33
N SER A 299 -4.83 10.78 -7.16
CA SER A 299 -4.23 9.45 -7.23
C SER A 299 -2.83 9.49 -6.63
N PHE A 300 -2.59 8.73 -5.56
CA PHE A 300 -1.27 8.53 -4.96
C PHE A 300 -0.65 7.25 -5.48
N LEU A 301 0.61 7.34 -5.91
CA LEU A 301 1.39 6.24 -6.50
C LEU A 301 2.57 5.90 -5.60
N GLU A 302 2.63 4.67 -5.12
CA GLU A 302 3.66 4.27 -4.16
C GLU A 302 5.04 4.15 -4.78
N HIS A 303 5.12 3.62 -5.98
CA HIS A 303 6.39 3.25 -6.60
C HIS A 303 6.88 4.19 -7.69
N ASP A 304 6.12 5.26 -8.01
CA ASP A 304 6.58 6.21 -9.02
C ASP A 304 7.80 7.00 -8.50
N PRO A 305 8.96 6.93 -9.19
CA PRO A 305 10.18 7.60 -8.72
C PRO A 305 10.12 9.13 -8.85
N GLU A 306 9.25 9.66 -9.73
CA GLU A 306 9.15 11.09 -10.02
C GLU A 306 7.91 11.73 -9.41
N TYR A 307 6.75 11.06 -9.50
CA TYR A 307 5.45 11.62 -9.16
C TYR A 307 4.82 10.91 -7.96
N ALA A 308 4.70 11.63 -6.86
CA ALA A 308 4.02 11.11 -5.67
C ALA A 308 2.50 11.05 -5.85
N CYS A 309 1.93 12.02 -6.55
CA CYS A 309 0.50 12.05 -6.86
C CYS A 309 0.17 12.89 -8.10
N GLY A 310 -1.06 12.74 -8.56
CA GLY A 310 -1.63 13.48 -9.67
C GLY A 310 -3.11 13.15 -9.87
N VAL A 311 -3.67 13.64 -10.96
CA VAL A 311 -5.03 13.27 -11.41
C VAL A 311 -4.88 12.43 -12.67
N ILE A 312 -5.59 11.30 -12.73
CA ILE A 312 -5.63 10.51 -13.95
C ILE A 312 -6.60 11.18 -14.93
N GLU A 313 -6.08 11.49 -16.12
CA GLU A 313 -6.83 12.06 -17.24
C GLU A 313 -6.73 11.14 -18.45
N GLU A 314 -7.55 11.39 -19.45
CA GLU A 314 -7.53 10.64 -20.71
C GLU A 314 -7.33 11.58 -21.89
N GLU A 315 -6.41 11.23 -22.78
CA GLU A 315 -6.21 11.91 -24.05
C GLU A 315 -6.13 10.89 -25.19
N ASN A 316 -6.96 11.06 -26.21
CA ASN A 316 -7.04 10.14 -27.36
C ASN A 316 -7.27 8.66 -26.97
N GLY A 317 -8.10 8.41 -25.95
CA GLY A 317 -8.40 7.06 -25.44
C GLY A 317 -7.25 6.43 -24.63
N LYS A 318 -6.27 7.22 -24.19
CA LYS A 318 -5.14 6.75 -23.37
C LYS A 318 -5.12 7.46 -22.04
N PRO A 319 -5.24 6.72 -20.94
CA PRO A 319 -5.12 7.30 -19.61
C PRO A 319 -3.67 7.65 -19.29
N PHE A 320 -3.47 8.76 -18.60
CA PHE A 320 -2.17 9.24 -18.13
C PHE A 320 -2.31 10.01 -16.82
N LEU A 321 -1.21 10.15 -16.08
CA LEU A 321 -1.17 10.99 -14.88
C LEU A 321 -0.86 12.44 -15.27
N ARG A 322 -1.70 13.37 -14.84
CA ARG A 322 -1.32 14.78 -14.75
C ARG A 322 -0.78 15.04 -13.35
N PRO A 323 0.57 15.17 -13.20
CA PRO A 323 1.16 15.23 -11.86
C PRO A 323 0.78 16.51 -11.14
N LEU A 324 0.76 16.45 -9.81
CA LEU A 324 0.62 17.58 -8.90
C LEU A 324 1.87 17.70 -8.04
N ALA A 325 2.29 18.95 -7.79
CA ALA A 325 3.34 19.21 -6.80
C ALA A 325 2.77 19.00 -5.38
N VAL A 326 3.50 18.23 -4.56
CA VAL A 326 3.14 17.89 -3.18
C VAL A 326 4.17 18.45 -2.23
#